data_6fb9d5e822c9b6f720434df8239d3a87
#
_entry.id   6fb9d5e822c9b6f720434df8239d3a87
#
_cell.length_a   1.000
_cell.length_b   1.000
_cell.length_c   1.000
_cell.angle_alpha   90.00
_cell.angle_beta   90.00
_cell.angle_gamma   90.00
#
_symmetry.space_group_name_H-M   'P 1'
#
loop_
_entity.id
_entity.type
_entity.pdbx_description
1 polymer ?
#
loop_
_entity_poly.entity_id
_entity_poly.type
_entity_poly.pdbx_seq_one_letter_code
_entity_poly.pdbx_strand_id
1 'polypeptide(L)'
;NIVTDSVHGFLGNYDHKTAINVAYPVPHGAIRLSTVGFNDEPLTGKFLDQAKTLTADSMEQGAIGLSTGLSYFPNSWSNTQELIELCKIVAQYEGVYITHLRNVLCERAFGEGMVSEALEIGRQTGVKIHFSHFRTGIENAGQVNELMEQIDTAKSEGVDCTLELYPYPTGSGYPLMFLPPEAHEGGTDEIMRTLNHPIRRQRIADYIDKNHAWVANDGVVTFVQSKANLSVLGKTFGDIAEDRQTSVGGAICSLLLQEKLAVG
;
A
#
# COMPACT_ATOMS: atom_id res chain seq x y z
N ASN A 1 -14.31 4.41 8.09
CA ASN A 1 -14.65 2.98 8.20
C ASN A 1 -15.23 2.49 6.87
N ILE A 2 -14.34 2.26 5.91
CA ILE A 2 -14.72 1.79 4.57
C ILE A 2 -15.21 0.33 4.59
N VAL A 3 -14.85 -0.41 5.64
CA VAL A 3 -15.13 -1.86 5.77
C VAL A 3 -16.58 -2.16 6.18
N THR A 4 -17.33 -1.17 6.64
CA THR A 4 -18.70 -1.37 7.17
C THR A 4 -19.81 -0.94 6.23
N ASP A 5 -19.47 -0.19 5.16
CA ASP A 5 -20.46 0.30 4.20
C ASP A 5 -20.35 -0.43 2.86
N SER A 6 -21.49 -0.64 2.23
CA SER A 6 -21.55 -1.15 0.87
C SER A 6 -20.97 -0.11 -0.12
N VAL A 7 -20.49 -0.55 -1.27
CA VAL A 7 -20.04 0.34 -2.36
C VAL A 7 -21.18 1.30 -2.74
N HIS A 8 -22.40 0.80 -2.84
CA HIS A 8 -23.57 1.63 -3.11
C HIS A 8 -23.80 2.70 -2.04
N GLY A 9 -23.68 2.34 -0.74
CA GLY A 9 -23.78 3.29 0.36
C GLY A 9 -22.69 4.35 0.34
N PHE A 10 -21.44 3.95 0.02
CA PHE A 10 -20.32 4.87 -0.15
C PHE A 10 -20.57 5.87 -1.29
N LEU A 11 -20.94 5.39 -2.48
CA LEU A 11 -21.21 6.23 -3.65
C LEU A 11 -22.40 7.19 -3.41
N GLY A 12 -23.42 6.75 -2.68
CA GLY A 12 -24.56 7.58 -2.28
C GLY A 12 -24.20 8.81 -1.45
N ASN A 13 -23.02 8.82 -0.81
CA ASN A 13 -22.54 10.01 -0.10
C ASN A 13 -22.15 11.15 -1.06
N TYR A 14 -21.87 10.84 -2.32
CA TYR A 14 -21.42 11.79 -3.34
C TYR A 14 -22.54 12.17 -4.33
N ASP A 15 -23.60 11.36 -4.39
CA ASP A 15 -24.71 11.56 -5.34
C ASP A 15 -25.37 12.92 -5.14
N HIS A 16 -25.40 13.74 -6.20
CA HIS A 16 -25.88 15.13 -6.19
C HIS A 16 -25.19 16.07 -5.17
N LYS A 17 -24.00 15.71 -4.64
CA LYS A 17 -23.28 16.50 -3.62
C LYS A 17 -21.91 16.97 -4.07
N THR A 18 -21.44 16.52 -5.22
CA THR A 18 -20.15 16.91 -5.79
C THR A 18 -20.32 17.43 -7.20
N ALA A 19 -19.42 18.34 -7.60
CA ALA A 19 -19.40 18.93 -8.94
C ALA A 19 -18.69 18.03 -9.98
N ILE A 20 -17.96 17.01 -9.51
CA ILE A 20 -17.22 16.06 -10.35
C ILE A 20 -17.82 14.66 -10.24
N ASN A 21 -17.59 13.85 -11.25
CA ASN A 21 -17.93 12.43 -11.18
C ASN A 21 -17.02 11.71 -10.20
N VAL A 22 -17.59 10.78 -9.42
CA VAL A 22 -16.86 9.94 -8.48
C VAL A 22 -16.97 8.49 -8.92
N ALA A 23 -15.84 7.82 -9.02
CA ALA A 23 -15.75 6.38 -9.29
C ALA A 23 -14.96 5.71 -8.15
N TYR A 24 -15.35 4.50 -7.77
CA TYR A 24 -14.80 3.81 -6.62
C TYR A 24 -14.30 2.41 -6.99
N PRO A 25 -13.00 2.16 -6.94
CA PRO A 25 -12.47 0.80 -7.00
C PRO A 25 -12.52 0.17 -5.61
N VAL A 26 -12.89 -1.09 -5.50
CA VAL A 26 -12.91 -1.79 -4.21
C VAL A 26 -11.48 -2.00 -3.69
N PRO A 27 -11.18 -1.62 -2.42
CA PRO A 27 -9.85 -1.77 -1.88
C PRO A 27 -9.56 -3.22 -1.50
N HIS A 28 -8.50 -3.82 -2.06
CA HIS A 28 -8.03 -5.15 -1.71
C HIS A 28 -7.75 -5.31 -0.21
N GLY A 29 -7.15 -4.28 0.42
CA GLY A 29 -6.92 -4.29 1.86
C GLY A 29 -8.19 -4.45 2.68
N ALA A 30 -9.33 -3.86 2.25
CA ALA A 30 -10.61 -4.04 2.91
C ALA A 30 -11.15 -5.48 2.75
N ILE A 31 -10.94 -6.09 1.59
CA ILE A 31 -11.28 -7.50 1.35
C ILE A 31 -10.47 -8.40 2.30
N ARG A 32 -9.16 -8.19 2.40
CA ARG A 32 -8.31 -8.95 3.32
C ARG A 32 -8.75 -8.78 4.78
N LEU A 33 -9.02 -7.54 5.21
CA LEU A 33 -9.51 -7.27 6.56
C LEU A 33 -10.83 -7.96 6.87
N SER A 34 -11.69 -8.10 5.89
CA SER A 34 -13.00 -8.76 6.04
C SER A 34 -12.92 -10.29 6.00
N THR A 35 -11.79 -10.86 5.58
CA THR A 35 -11.58 -12.31 5.46
C THR A 35 -10.61 -12.85 6.50
N VAL A 36 -9.32 -12.52 6.37
CA VAL A 36 -8.24 -13.01 7.24
C VAL A 36 -7.83 -12.01 8.31
N GLY A 37 -8.38 -10.78 8.28
CA GLY A 37 -8.00 -9.72 9.21
C GLY A 37 -6.61 -9.16 8.94
N PHE A 38 -6.00 -8.64 9.99
CA PHE A 38 -4.64 -8.08 9.94
C PHE A 38 -3.61 -9.18 10.27
N ASN A 39 -3.61 -10.24 9.46
CA ASN A 39 -2.74 -11.42 9.64
C ASN A 39 -2.00 -11.75 8.35
N ASP A 40 -0.80 -12.33 8.49
CA ASP A 40 -0.02 -12.86 7.37
C ASP A 40 -0.55 -14.25 6.95
N GLU A 41 -1.84 -14.30 6.64
CA GLU A 41 -2.54 -15.50 6.16
C GLU A 41 -2.81 -15.36 4.66
N PRO A 42 -2.53 -16.38 3.85
CA PRO A 42 -2.85 -16.36 2.43
C PRO A 42 -4.37 -16.47 2.21
N LEU A 43 -4.91 -15.78 1.21
CA LEU A 43 -6.28 -16.01 0.76
C LEU A 43 -6.34 -17.32 -0.04
N THR A 44 -6.69 -18.40 0.64
CA THR A 44 -6.87 -19.72 0.06
C THR A 44 -8.16 -20.37 0.55
N GLY A 45 -8.65 -21.40 -0.16
CA GLY A 45 -9.87 -22.12 0.21
C GLY A 45 -11.02 -21.16 0.53
N LYS A 46 -11.67 -21.36 1.68
CA LYS A 46 -12.84 -20.57 2.08
C LYS A 46 -12.61 -19.05 2.14
N PHE A 47 -11.39 -18.62 2.49
CA PHE A 47 -11.06 -17.19 2.55
C PHE A 47 -10.98 -16.58 1.15
N LEU A 48 -10.44 -17.33 0.19
CA LEU A 48 -10.41 -16.91 -1.21
C LEU A 48 -11.84 -16.87 -1.79
N ASP A 49 -12.66 -17.87 -1.51
CA ASP A 49 -14.06 -17.90 -1.97
C ASP A 49 -14.86 -16.71 -1.41
N GLN A 50 -14.67 -16.39 -0.14
CA GLN A 50 -15.26 -15.21 0.49
C GLN A 50 -14.76 -13.91 -0.16
N ALA A 51 -13.45 -13.80 -0.42
CA ALA A 51 -12.87 -12.64 -1.07
C ALA A 51 -13.41 -12.44 -2.50
N LYS A 52 -13.57 -13.53 -3.25
CA LYS A 52 -14.20 -13.52 -4.58
C LYS A 52 -15.65 -13.03 -4.51
N THR A 53 -16.42 -13.52 -3.55
CA THR A 53 -17.82 -13.07 -3.34
C THR A 53 -17.86 -11.57 -3.03
N LEU A 54 -17.04 -11.09 -2.09
CA LEU A 54 -16.96 -9.67 -1.75
C LEU A 54 -16.57 -8.81 -2.95
N THR A 55 -15.66 -9.30 -3.80
CA THR A 55 -15.25 -8.60 -5.02
C THR A 55 -16.42 -8.52 -6.01
N ALA A 56 -17.10 -9.64 -6.29
CA ALA A 56 -18.25 -9.69 -7.21
C ALA A 56 -19.39 -8.78 -6.71
N ASP A 57 -19.78 -8.90 -5.45
CA ASP A 57 -20.82 -8.06 -4.82
C ASP A 57 -20.48 -6.56 -4.93
N SER A 58 -19.21 -6.22 -4.78
CA SER A 58 -18.75 -4.83 -4.92
C SER A 58 -18.86 -4.32 -6.35
N MET A 59 -18.51 -5.15 -7.32
CA MET A 59 -18.66 -4.82 -8.75
C MET A 59 -20.13 -4.64 -9.13
N GLU A 60 -21.02 -5.52 -8.65
CA GLU A 60 -22.47 -5.41 -8.86
C GLU A 60 -23.06 -4.13 -8.26
N GLN A 61 -22.47 -3.64 -7.17
CA GLN A 61 -22.89 -2.39 -6.52
C GLN A 61 -22.32 -1.13 -7.18
N GLY A 62 -21.56 -1.25 -8.27
CA GLY A 62 -21.07 -0.13 -9.05
C GLY A 62 -19.59 0.22 -8.79
N ALA A 63 -18.81 -0.67 -8.20
CA ALA A 63 -17.35 -0.50 -8.20
C ALA A 63 -16.80 -0.59 -9.63
N ILE A 64 -15.80 0.22 -9.96
CA ILE A 64 -15.18 0.25 -11.28
C ILE A 64 -14.03 -0.76 -11.44
N GLY A 65 -13.65 -1.44 -10.36
CA GLY A 65 -12.52 -2.36 -10.36
C GLY A 65 -11.98 -2.66 -8.97
N LEU A 66 -10.76 -3.18 -8.93
CA LEU A 66 -10.01 -3.50 -7.72
C LEU A 66 -8.81 -2.57 -7.57
N SER A 67 -8.58 -2.04 -6.37
CA SER A 67 -7.37 -1.27 -6.08
C SER A 67 -6.47 -1.96 -5.06
N THR A 68 -5.15 -1.88 -5.28
CA THR A 68 -4.14 -2.41 -4.35
C THR A 68 -3.12 -1.36 -3.97
N GLY A 69 -2.58 -1.50 -2.76
CA GLY A 69 -1.39 -0.78 -2.31
C GLY A 69 -0.40 -1.81 -1.77
N LEU A 70 0.36 -2.45 -2.66
CA LEU A 70 1.14 -3.65 -2.36
C LEU A 70 2.38 -3.41 -1.49
N SER A 71 2.71 -2.15 -1.20
CA SER A 71 3.73 -1.76 -0.22
C SER A 71 3.15 -1.53 1.18
N TYR A 72 1.84 -1.69 1.38
CA TYR A 72 1.16 -1.45 2.64
C TYR A 72 0.48 -2.71 3.16
N PHE A 73 0.44 -2.87 4.49
CA PHE A 73 -0.27 -3.98 5.14
C PHE A 73 -1.75 -3.67 5.32
N PRO A 74 -2.62 -4.65 5.11
CA PRO A 74 -2.37 -6.08 4.87
C PRO A 74 -2.13 -6.48 3.41
N ASN A 75 -2.16 -5.56 2.44
CA ASN A 75 -1.99 -5.90 1.01
C ASN A 75 -0.64 -6.55 0.72
N SER A 76 0.43 -6.09 1.39
CA SER A 76 1.80 -6.58 1.18
C SER A 76 1.96 -8.08 1.46
N TRP A 77 1.09 -8.68 2.27
CA TRP A 77 1.08 -10.11 2.54
C TRP A 77 0.46 -10.97 1.43
N SER A 78 -0.19 -10.36 0.43
CA SER A 78 -0.73 -11.11 -0.70
C SER A 78 0.36 -11.69 -1.59
N ASN A 79 0.02 -12.77 -2.28
CA ASN A 79 0.79 -13.29 -3.40
C ASN A 79 0.11 -12.94 -4.73
N THR A 80 0.83 -13.11 -5.83
CA THR A 80 0.29 -12.80 -7.17
C THR A 80 -0.93 -13.67 -7.52
N GLN A 81 -0.96 -14.92 -7.06
CA GLN A 81 -2.11 -15.82 -7.35
C GLN A 81 -3.41 -15.32 -6.73
N GLU A 82 -3.36 -14.78 -5.51
CA GLU A 82 -4.50 -14.13 -4.87
C GLU A 82 -5.05 -12.99 -5.73
N LEU A 83 -4.15 -12.13 -6.21
CA LEU A 83 -4.54 -10.99 -7.05
C LEU A 83 -5.11 -11.43 -8.40
N ILE A 84 -4.53 -12.47 -9.03
CA ILE A 84 -5.04 -13.06 -10.27
C ILE A 84 -6.48 -13.56 -10.07
N GLU A 85 -6.75 -14.27 -8.98
CA GLU A 85 -8.09 -14.81 -8.73
C GLU A 85 -9.15 -13.71 -8.54
N LEU A 86 -8.81 -12.61 -7.87
CA LEU A 86 -9.72 -11.47 -7.73
C LEU A 86 -9.85 -10.69 -9.04
N CYS A 87 -8.76 -10.50 -9.78
CA CYS A 87 -8.78 -9.81 -11.06
C CYS A 87 -9.55 -10.57 -12.15
N LYS A 88 -9.63 -11.92 -12.08
CA LYS A 88 -10.54 -12.69 -12.95
C LYS A 88 -12.01 -12.30 -12.75
N ILE A 89 -12.42 -11.99 -11.51
CA ILE A 89 -13.76 -11.47 -11.25
C ILE A 89 -13.92 -10.08 -11.85
N VAL A 90 -12.97 -9.18 -11.59
CA VAL A 90 -13.00 -7.80 -12.09
C VAL A 90 -13.08 -7.76 -13.62
N ALA A 91 -12.34 -8.62 -14.31
CA ALA A 91 -12.34 -8.72 -15.77
C ALA A 91 -13.71 -9.10 -16.33
N GLN A 92 -14.52 -9.93 -15.62
CA GLN A 92 -15.88 -10.29 -16.05
C GLN A 92 -16.83 -9.08 -16.11
N TYR A 93 -16.53 -8.04 -15.32
CA TYR A 93 -17.28 -6.77 -15.32
C TYR A 93 -16.62 -5.68 -16.16
N GLU A 94 -15.65 -6.03 -17.02
CA GLU A 94 -14.85 -5.09 -17.81
C GLU A 94 -14.15 -4.01 -16.95
N GLY A 95 -13.91 -4.32 -15.68
CA GLY A 95 -13.35 -3.42 -14.70
C GLY A 95 -11.84 -3.23 -14.86
N VAL A 96 -11.27 -2.40 -13.98
CA VAL A 96 -9.84 -2.04 -13.98
C VAL A 96 -9.14 -2.50 -12.70
N TYR A 97 -7.93 -3.01 -12.83
CA TYR A 97 -7.01 -3.25 -11.72
C TYR A 97 -6.10 -2.04 -11.56
N ILE A 98 -6.27 -1.30 -10.47
CA ILE A 98 -5.51 -0.08 -10.16
C ILE A 98 -4.49 -0.41 -9.07
N THR A 99 -3.20 -0.19 -9.32
CA THR A 99 -2.17 -0.64 -8.39
C THR A 99 -1.13 0.43 -8.04
N HIS A 100 -0.96 0.66 -6.73
CA HIS A 100 0.31 1.08 -6.16
C HIS A 100 1.19 -0.15 -6.09
N LEU A 101 2.26 -0.15 -6.87
CA LEU A 101 3.14 -1.30 -7.06
C LEU A 101 3.79 -1.78 -5.76
N ARG A 102 4.18 -3.03 -5.74
CA ARG A 102 5.04 -3.61 -4.72
C ARG A 102 6.47 -3.10 -4.92
N ASN A 103 6.93 -2.23 -4.05
CA ASN A 103 8.24 -1.59 -4.18
C ASN A 103 9.38 -2.39 -3.56
N VAL A 104 9.08 -3.53 -2.93
CA VAL A 104 10.08 -4.40 -2.29
C VAL A 104 10.05 -5.73 -2.99
N LEU A 105 11.24 -6.30 -3.25
CA LEU A 105 11.39 -7.65 -3.75
C LEU A 105 10.66 -8.62 -2.82
N CYS A 106 9.80 -9.45 -3.35
CA CYS A 106 8.94 -10.33 -2.59
C CYS A 106 8.86 -11.70 -3.24
N GLU A 107 9.32 -12.73 -2.52
CA GLU A 107 9.27 -14.13 -2.99
C GLU A 107 7.85 -14.63 -3.32
N ARG A 108 6.83 -13.98 -2.77
CA ARG A 108 5.41 -14.29 -3.03
C ARG A 108 4.88 -13.69 -4.33
N ALA A 109 5.66 -12.79 -4.94
CA ALA A 109 5.27 -12.06 -6.13
C ALA A 109 5.93 -12.65 -7.39
N PHE A 110 5.18 -12.69 -8.48
CA PHE A 110 5.71 -13.02 -9.80
C PHE A 110 6.79 -12.00 -10.19
N GLY A 111 7.93 -12.49 -10.71
CA GLY A 111 9.02 -11.62 -11.14
C GLY A 111 9.55 -10.70 -10.04
N GLU A 112 9.45 -11.15 -8.78
CA GLU A 112 9.86 -10.39 -7.60
C GLU A 112 9.01 -9.14 -7.33
N GLY A 113 7.88 -8.96 -8.05
CA GLY A 113 6.94 -7.86 -7.85
C GLY A 113 7.04 -6.75 -8.90
N MET A 114 6.74 -5.52 -8.51
CA MET A 114 6.79 -4.32 -9.34
C MET A 114 5.93 -4.41 -10.62
N VAL A 115 6.44 -3.91 -11.74
CA VAL A 115 5.77 -3.89 -13.04
C VAL A 115 5.50 -5.30 -13.55
N SER A 116 6.44 -6.22 -13.37
CA SER A 116 6.33 -7.62 -13.82
C SER A 116 5.11 -8.33 -13.22
N GLU A 117 4.85 -8.14 -11.92
CA GLU A 117 3.69 -8.73 -11.23
C GLU A 117 2.38 -8.21 -11.81
N ALA A 118 2.25 -6.91 -11.99
CA ALA A 118 1.02 -6.32 -12.51
C ALA A 118 0.75 -6.73 -13.97
N LEU A 119 1.77 -6.74 -14.82
CA LEU A 119 1.64 -7.18 -16.20
C LEU A 119 1.27 -8.65 -16.31
N GLU A 120 1.82 -9.51 -15.44
CA GLU A 120 1.45 -10.93 -15.41
C GLU A 120 -0.01 -11.12 -15.00
N ILE A 121 -0.51 -10.34 -14.04
CA ILE A 121 -1.94 -10.33 -13.68
C ILE A 121 -2.78 -9.99 -14.93
N GLY A 122 -2.39 -8.97 -15.69
CA GLY A 122 -3.08 -8.60 -16.93
C GLY A 122 -3.07 -9.71 -17.98
N ARG A 123 -1.91 -10.35 -18.20
CA ARG A 123 -1.79 -11.49 -19.16
C ARG A 123 -2.69 -12.66 -18.80
N GLN A 124 -2.76 -13.02 -17.53
CA GLN A 124 -3.52 -14.17 -17.08
C GLN A 124 -5.03 -13.93 -16.98
N THR A 125 -5.46 -12.69 -16.82
CA THR A 125 -6.86 -12.37 -16.52
C THR A 125 -7.58 -11.58 -17.60
N GLY A 126 -6.84 -10.88 -18.46
CA GLY A 126 -7.39 -9.91 -19.39
C GLY A 126 -7.92 -8.63 -18.74
N VAL A 127 -7.70 -8.43 -17.42
CA VAL A 127 -8.11 -7.20 -16.73
C VAL A 127 -7.32 -6.01 -17.26
N LYS A 128 -7.99 -4.87 -17.42
CA LYS A 128 -7.31 -3.61 -17.72
C LYS A 128 -6.47 -3.20 -16.50
N ILE A 129 -5.25 -2.72 -16.75
CA ILE A 129 -4.33 -2.31 -15.66
C ILE A 129 -4.17 -0.80 -15.68
N HIS A 130 -4.18 -0.21 -14.48
CA HIS A 130 -3.79 1.17 -14.28
C HIS A 130 -2.68 1.27 -13.22
N PHE A 131 -1.50 1.72 -13.65
CA PHE A 131 -0.38 1.95 -12.75
C PHE A 131 -0.53 3.32 -12.09
N SER A 132 -0.80 3.34 -10.79
CA SER A 132 -0.90 4.58 -10.03
C SER A 132 0.46 5.21 -9.78
N HIS A 133 0.54 6.56 -9.89
CA HIS A 133 1.73 7.37 -9.62
C HIS A 133 3.03 6.68 -10.04
N PHE A 134 3.08 6.18 -11.29
CA PHE A 134 4.19 5.41 -11.85
C PHE A 134 5.48 6.22 -11.85
N ARG A 135 6.53 5.67 -11.23
CA ARG A 135 7.84 6.30 -11.13
C ARG A 135 8.91 5.29 -10.81
N THR A 136 10.16 5.66 -11.05
CA THR A 136 11.31 4.94 -10.50
C THR A 136 11.45 5.23 -9.00
N GLY A 137 11.92 4.26 -8.24
CA GLY A 137 12.39 4.42 -6.87
C GLY A 137 13.89 4.66 -6.79
N ILE A 138 14.45 4.69 -5.57
CA ILE A 138 15.89 4.85 -5.35
C ILE A 138 16.68 3.71 -6.01
N GLU A 139 16.14 2.48 -5.94
CA GLU A 139 16.80 1.25 -6.39
C GLU A 139 16.89 1.14 -7.92
N ASN A 140 15.94 1.76 -8.64
CA ASN A 140 15.86 1.75 -10.10
C ASN A 140 15.87 3.16 -10.72
N ALA A 141 16.45 4.12 -10.01
CA ALA A 141 16.60 5.48 -10.51
C ALA A 141 17.37 5.50 -11.85
N GLY A 142 16.80 6.19 -12.83
CA GLY A 142 17.36 6.24 -14.20
C GLY A 142 16.94 5.11 -15.13
N GLN A 143 16.27 4.06 -14.65
CA GLN A 143 15.82 2.90 -15.44
C GLN A 143 14.40 3.09 -16.01
N VAL A 144 14.03 4.31 -16.36
CA VAL A 144 12.68 4.59 -16.91
C VAL A 144 12.46 3.85 -18.23
N ASN A 145 13.49 3.80 -19.08
CA ASN A 145 13.36 3.15 -20.39
C ASN A 145 13.11 1.66 -20.26
N GLU A 146 13.81 0.98 -19.37
CA GLU A 146 13.64 -0.46 -19.12
C GLU A 146 12.25 -0.80 -18.57
N LEU A 147 11.71 0.06 -17.71
CA LEU A 147 10.35 -0.09 -17.18
C LEU A 147 9.30 0.16 -18.28
N MET A 148 9.49 1.19 -19.10
CA MET A 148 8.59 1.48 -20.21
C MET A 148 8.64 0.40 -21.29
N GLU A 149 9.82 -0.18 -21.59
CA GLU A 149 9.95 -1.30 -22.52
C GLU A 149 9.13 -2.53 -22.09
N GLN A 150 9.09 -2.82 -20.80
CA GLN A 150 8.23 -3.89 -20.26
C GLN A 150 6.75 -3.62 -20.53
N ILE A 151 6.30 -2.38 -20.31
CA ILE A 151 4.92 -1.95 -20.55
C ILE A 151 4.60 -2.00 -22.05
N ASP A 152 5.47 -1.46 -22.90
CA ASP A 152 5.26 -1.42 -24.34
C ASP A 152 5.22 -2.84 -24.95
N THR A 153 6.09 -3.73 -24.46
CA THR A 153 6.07 -5.15 -24.82
C THR A 153 4.74 -5.79 -24.44
N ALA A 154 4.28 -5.63 -23.22
CA ALA A 154 3.01 -6.18 -22.77
C ALA A 154 1.82 -5.62 -23.56
N LYS A 155 1.83 -4.34 -23.92
CA LYS A 155 0.83 -3.73 -24.79
C LYS A 155 0.82 -4.36 -26.19
N SER A 156 2.01 -4.65 -26.74
CA SER A 156 2.12 -5.35 -28.03
C SER A 156 1.58 -6.79 -27.98
N GLU A 157 1.60 -7.41 -26.81
CA GLU A 157 1.03 -8.72 -26.52
C GLU A 157 -0.48 -8.68 -26.26
N GLY A 158 -1.08 -7.49 -26.21
CA GLY A 158 -2.53 -7.29 -26.02
C GLY A 158 -2.95 -6.97 -24.59
N VAL A 159 -2.02 -6.71 -23.68
CA VAL A 159 -2.34 -6.24 -22.32
C VAL A 159 -2.80 -4.78 -22.39
N ASP A 160 -4.03 -4.51 -21.96
CA ASP A 160 -4.56 -3.15 -21.87
C ASP A 160 -4.04 -2.50 -20.57
N CYS A 161 -3.10 -1.58 -20.70
CA CYS A 161 -2.55 -0.88 -19.55
C CYS A 161 -2.34 0.62 -19.78
N THR A 162 -2.58 1.36 -18.73
CA THR A 162 -2.43 2.83 -18.63
C THR A 162 -1.62 3.17 -17.39
N LEU A 163 -1.11 4.38 -17.32
CA LEU A 163 -0.38 4.87 -16.14
C LEU A 163 -0.67 6.35 -15.90
N GLU A 164 -0.48 6.76 -14.67
CA GLU A 164 -0.42 8.15 -14.26
C GLU A 164 0.87 8.42 -13.49
N LEU A 165 1.30 9.67 -13.47
CA LEU A 165 2.44 10.12 -12.69
C LEU A 165 2.16 11.53 -12.12
N TYR A 166 2.89 11.91 -11.09
CA TYR A 166 2.91 13.26 -10.58
C TYR A 166 4.30 13.91 -10.80
N PRO A 167 4.36 15.23 -11.06
CA PRO A 167 5.61 15.90 -11.49
C PRO A 167 6.49 16.36 -10.31
N TYR A 168 6.28 15.84 -9.12
CA TYR A 168 7.03 16.27 -7.94
C TYR A 168 8.25 15.37 -7.68
N PRO A 169 9.40 15.94 -7.25
CA PRO A 169 10.59 15.16 -6.92
C PRO A 169 10.46 14.41 -5.58
N THR A 170 9.38 14.61 -4.87
CA THR A 170 9.12 14.00 -3.55
C THR A 170 7.88 13.13 -3.58
N GLY A 171 7.82 12.15 -2.69
CA GLY A 171 6.64 11.33 -2.43
C GLY A 171 6.10 11.57 -1.03
N SER A 172 4.87 11.15 -0.78
CA SER A 172 4.25 11.15 0.54
C SER A 172 4.05 9.72 1.02
N GLY A 173 4.26 9.48 2.30
CA GLY A 173 4.10 8.17 2.91
C GLY A 173 3.92 8.25 4.42
N TYR A 174 3.82 7.08 5.04
CA TYR A 174 3.66 6.95 6.48
C TYR A 174 4.84 6.17 7.05
N PRO A 175 5.47 6.63 8.16
CA PRO A 175 6.60 5.93 8.77
C PRO A 175 6.28 4.50 9.23
N LEU A 176 5.00 4.13 9.32
CA LEU A 176 4.57 2.75 9.52
C LEU A 176 5.15 1.78 8.49
N MET A 177 5.39 2.23 7.26
CA MET A 177 5.96 1.39 6.21
C MET A 177 7.40 0.95 6.47
N PHE A 178 8.09 1.59 7.41
CA PHE A 178 9.46 1.24 7.79
C PHE A 178 9.54 0.17 8.88
N LEU A 179 8.41 -0.20 9.48
CA LEU A 179 8.36 -1.27 10.46
C LEU A 179 8.54 -2.65 9.77
N PRO A 180 9.17 -3.62 10.44
CA PRO A 180 9.28 -4.96 9.89
C PRO A 180 7.89 -5.60 9.69
N PRO A 181 7.73 -6.47 8.67
CA PRO A 181 6.43 -7.06 8.30
C PRO A 181 5.67 -7.69 9.47
N GLU A 182 6.36 -8.41 10.33
CA GLU A 182 5.79 -9.07 11.51
C GLU A 182 5.26 -8.09 12.57
N ALA A 183 5.73 -6.84 12.57
CA ALA A 183 5.23 -5.83 13.49
C ALA A 183 3.82 -5.35 13.14
N HIS A 184 3.34 -5.63 11.93
CA HIS A 184 2.00 -5.24 11.47
C HIS A 184 0.92 -6.26 11.81
N GLU A 185 1.28 -7.50 12.16
CA GLU A 185 0.31 -8.52 12.55
C GLU A 185 -0.51 -8.09 13.77
N GLY A 186 -1.80 -8.38 13.74
CA GLY A 186 -2.74 -7.95 14.78
C GLY A 186 -3.19 -6.49 14.69
N GLY A 187 -2.68 -5.73 13.71
CA GLY A 187 -3.13 -4.38 13.40
C GLY A 187 -2.66 -3.30 14.39
N THR A 188 -3.34 -2.16 14.37
CA THR A 188 -2.91 -0.94 15.08
C THR A 188 -2.73 -1.14 16.58
N ASP A 189 -3.59 -1.93 17.23
CA ASP A 189 -3.51 -2.16 18.67
C ASP A 189 -2.28 -2.99 19.05
N GLU A 190 -1.90 -3.98 18.22
CA GLU A 190 -0.69 -4.76 18.46
C GLU A 190 0.57 -3.96 18.15
N ILE A 191 0.57 -3.15 17.09
CA ILE A 191 1.67 -2.20 16.81
C ILE A 191 1.88 -1.30 18.03
N MET A 192 0.82 -0.70 18.57
CA MET A 192 0.91 0.15 19.77
C MET A 192 1.42 -0.60 20.99
N ARG A 193 0.98 -1.84 21.21
CA ARG A 193 1.49 -2.69 22.32
C ARG A 193 2.98 -2.99 22.15
N THR A 194 3.39 -3.32 20.93
CA THR A 194 4.79 -3.60 20.60
C THR A 194 5.67 -2.37 20.79
N LEU A 195 5.24 -1.21 20.32
CA LEU A 195 5.97 0.05 20.49
C LEU A 195 6.03 0.50 21.96
N ASN A 196 5.03 0.19 22.78
CA ASN A 196 5.06 0.45 24.23
C ASN A 196 6.04 -0.45 24.97
N HIS A 197 6.40 -1.63 24.45
CA HIS A 197 7.31 -2.56 25.10
C HIS A 197 8.77 -2.19 24.77
N PRO A 198 9.62 -1.76 25.75
CA PRO A 198 10.95 -1.21 25.46
C PRO A 198 11.84 -2.11 24.61
N ILE A 199 11.88 -3.41 24.93
CA ILE A 199 12.75 -4.37 24.22
C ILE A 199 12.24 -4.60 22.77
N ARG A 200 10.92 -4.73 22.58
CA ARG A 200 10.34 -4.92 21.24
C ARG A 200 10.52 -3.66 20.40
N ARG A 201 10.27 -2.48 20.99
CA ARG A 201 10.51 -1.19 20.34
C ARG A 201 11.96 -1.03 19.89
N GLN A 202 12.93 -1.43 20.73
CA GLN A 202 14.34 -1.37 20.34
C GLN A 202 14.64 -2.25 19.13
N ARG A 203 14.09 -3.46 19.05
CA ARG A 203 14.27 -4.33 17.88
C ARG A 203 13.71 -3.69 16.59
N ILE A 204 12.56 -3.01 16.68
CA ILE A 204 12.00 -2.27 15.54
C ILE A 204 12.93 -1.11 15.16
N ALA A 205 13.43 -0.35 16.14
CA ALA A 205 14.38 0.72 15.89
C ALA A 205 15.65 0.22 15.19
N ASP A 206 16.24 -0.86 15.69
CA ASP A 206 17.43 -1.48 15.09
C ASP A 206 17.16 -1.96 13.64
N TYR A 207 15.96 -2.50 13.39
CA TYR A 207 15.54 -2.89 12.03
C TYR A 207 15.46 -1.68 11.09
N ILE A 208 14.85 -0.57 11.54
CA ILE A 208 14.74 0.65 10.75
C ILE A 208 16.13 1.22 10.45
N ASP A 209 16.99 1.33 11.46
CA ASP A 209 18.34 1.85 11.32
C ASP A 209 19.18 1.02 10.33
N LYS A 210 18.96 -0.30 10.30
CA LYS A 210 19.66 -1.21 9.39
C LYS A 210 19.13 -1.17 7.95
N ASN A 211 17.81 -1.14 7.77
CA ASN A 211 17.17 -1.39 6.46
C ASN A 211 16.69 -0.11 5.77
N HIS A 212 16.54 1.00 6.53
CA HIS A 212 15.98 2.26 6.04
C HIS A 212 16.87 3.47 6.41
N ALA A 213 18.20 3.30 6.41
CA ALA A 213 19.14 4.36 6.81
C ALA A 213 18.96 5.67 6.01
N TRP A 214 18.51 5.60 4.76
CA TRP A 214 18.26 6.74 3.90
C TRP A 214 17.23 7.72 4.49
N VAL A 215 16.29 7.23 5.28
CA VAL A 215 15.21 8.05 5.86
C VAL A 215 15.72 9.14 6.79
N ALA A 216 16.95 8.98 7.30
CA ALA A 216 17.59 9.99 8.13
C ALA A 216 17.65 11.37 7.46
N ASN A 217 18.00 11.41 6.18
CA ASN A 217 18.19 12.65 5.41
C ASN A 217 16.99 13.00 4.52
N ASP A 218 16.33 11.98 3.98
CA ASP A 218 15.30 12.15 2.95
C ASP A 218 13.88 12.09 3.51
N GLY A 219 13.70 11.55 4.74
CA GLY A 219 12.41 11.48 5.42
C GLY A 219 12.11 12.75 6.21
N VAL A 220 11.24 13.61 5.71
CA VAL A 220 10.82 14.86 6.36
C VAL A 220 9.42 14.70 6.95
N VAL A 221 9.25 15.06 8.23
CA VAL A 221 7.94 15.01 8.90
C VAL A 221 7.06 16.16 8.43
N THR A 222 5.94 15.83 7.78
CA THR A 222 4.99 16.80 7.24
C THR A 222 3.68 16.85 7.99
N PHE A 223 3.39 15.86 8.81
CA PHE A 223 2.15 15.76 9.58
C PHE A 223 2.38 15.09 10.94
N VAL A 224 1.81 15.68 11.98
CA VAL A 224 1.62 15.10 13.32
C VAL A 224 0.24 15.50 13.85
N GLN A 225 -0.37 14.65 14.65
CA GLN A 225 -1.71 14.89 15.21
C GLN A 225 -1.63 15.75 16.49
N SER A 226 -0.61 15.53 17.31
CA SER A 226 -0.46 16.16 18.62
C SER A 226 0.16 17.54 18.53
N LYS A 227 -0.40 18.50 19.26
CA LYS A 227 0.22 19.82 19.43
C LYS A 227 1.58 19.77 20.13
N ALA A 228 1.87 18.74 20.90
CA ALA A 228 3.13 18.56 21.61
C ALA A 228 4.32 18.33 20.66
N ASN A 229 4.07 17.80 19.47
CA ASN A 229 5.10 17.48 18.48
C ASN A 229 5.11 18.44 17.27
N LEU A 230 4.43 19.57 17.29
CA LEU A 230 4.47 20.53 16.19
C LEU A 230 5.87 21.03 15.83
N SER A 231 6.79 21.02 16.79
CA SER A 231 8.18 21.42 16.57
C SER A 231 9.00 20.50 15.68
N VAL A 232 8.49 19.28 15.37
CA VAL A 232 9.16 18.35 14.44
C VAL A 232 8.73 18.54 13.00
N LEU A 233 7.70 19.35 12.73
CA LEU A 233 7.25 19.61 11.36
C LEU A 233 8.35 20.31 10.55
N GLY A 234 8.63 19.77 9.36
CA GLY A 234 9.68 20.26 8.47
C GLY A 234 11.10 19.76 8.83
N LYS A 235 11.26 19.00 9.92
CA LYS A 235 12.54 18.38 10.27
C LYS A 235 12.68 17.01 9.60
N THR A 236 13.91 16.63 9.30
CA THR A 236 14.23 15.26 8.93
C THR A 236 14.18 14.33 10.15
N PHE A 237 14.05 13.03 9.92
CA PHE A 237 14.16 12.07 11.03
C PHE A 237 15.56 12.07 11.65
N GLY A 238 16.60 12.42 10.88
CA GLY A 238 17.96 12.64 11.40
C GLY A 238 18.03 13.79 12.37
N ASP A 239 17.48 14.97 12.03
CA ASP A 239 17.43 16.13 12.92
C ASP A 239 16.69 15.80 14.23
N ILE A 240 15.58 15.06 14.11
CA ILE A 240 14.80 14.65 15.30
C ILE A 240 15.57 13.65 16.17
N ALA A 241 16.31 12.74 15.57
CA ALA A 241 17.15 11.79 16.28
C ALA A 241 18.27 12.49 17.05
N GLU A 242 18.91 13.48 16.43
CA GLU A 242 19.94 14.31 17.05
C GLU A 242 19.38 15.12 18.22
N ASP A 243 18.28 15.84 18.03
CA ASP A 243 17.59 16.61 19.07
C ASP A 243 17.19 15.74 20.28
N ARG A 244 16.78 14.50 20.03
CA ARG A 244 16.33 13.56 21.07
C ARG A 244 17.45 12.65 21.61
N GLN A 245 18.67 12.78 21.11
CA GLN A 245 19.82 11.96 21.47
C GLN A 245 19.53 10.46 21.37
N THR A 246 18.97 10.04 20.25
CA THR A 246 18.56 8.65 19.95
C THR A 246 18.94 8.27 18.51
N SER A 247 18.75 7.00 18.14
CA SER A 247 18.89 6.59 16.75
C SER A 247 17.69 7.07 15.91
N VAL A 248 17.81 7.02 14.58
CA VAL A 248 16.73 7.39 13.64
C VAL A 248 15.52 6.48 13.84
N GLY A 249 15.73 5.16 13.94
CA GLY A 249 14.69 4.21 14.27
C GLY A 249 14.04 4.46 15.63
N GLY A 250 14.85 4.87 16.62
CA GLY A 250 14.36 5.28 17.94
C GLY A 250 13.48 6.53 17.89
N ALA A 251 13.85 7.53 17.08
CA ALA A 251 13.06 8.73 16.86
C ALA A 251 11.72 8.41 16.18
N ILE A 252 11.74 7.59 15.11
CA ILE A 252 10.53 7.14 14.39
C ILE A 252 9.59 6.37 15.33
N CYS A 253 10.10 5.37 16.05
CA CYS A 253 9.29 4.58 16.98
C CYS A 253 8.67 5.44 18.08
N SER A 254 9.43 6.40 18.62
CA SER A 254 8.94 7.32 19.65
C SER A 254 7.85 8.23 19.11
N LEU A 255 8.02 8.75 17.90
CA LEU A 255 7.03 9.60 17.25
C LEU A 255 5.74 8.83 16.94
N LEU A 256 5.83 7.64 16.35
CA LEU A 256 4.70 6.77 16.09
C LEU A 256 3.90 6.47 17.36
N LEU A 257 4.61 6.21 18.49
CA LEU A 257 3.97 5.96 19.76
C LEU A 257 3.26 7.20 20.31
N GLN A 258 3.92 8.37 20.28
CA GLN A 258 3.38 9.63 20.80
C GLN A 258 2.18 10.12 19.99
N GLU A 259 2.20 9.92 18.68
CA GLU A 259 1.19 10.36 17.74
C GLU A 259 0.11 9.28 17.44
N LYS A 260 0.12 8.17 18.19
CA LYS A 260 -0.80 7.04 17.99
C LYS A 260 -0.82 6.58 16.52
N LEU A 261 0.35 6.45 15.94
CA LEU A 261 0.63 6.07 14.55
C LEU A 261 0.29 7.14 13.49
N ALA A 262 -0.25 8.29 13.87
CA ALA A 262 -0.67 9.34 12.94
C ALA A 262 0.50 10.31 12.66
N VAL A 263 1.48 9.85 11.88
CA VAL A 263 2.64 10.63 11.40
C VAL A 263 2.71 10.51 9.88
N GLY A 264 2.96 11.59 9.23
CA GLY A 264 3.16 11.65 7.79
C GLY A 264 4.46 12.35 7.43
#